data_8980aa0f065bfea502186f1c2622afd8
#
_entry.id   8980aa0f065bfea502186f1c2622afd8
#
_cell.length_a   1.000
_cell.length_b   1.000
_cell.length_c   1.000
_cell.angle_alpha   90.00
_cell.angle_beta   90.00
_cell.angle_gamma   90.00
#
_symmetry.space_group_name_H-M   'P 1'
#
loop_
_entity.id
_entity.type
_entity.pdbx_description
1 polymer ?
#
loop_
_entity_poly.entity_id
_entity_poly.type
_entity_poly.pdbx_seq_one_letter_code
_entity_poly.pdbx_strand_id
1 'polypeptide(L)'
;YVGAGVWDMAMLMKDYRPDELSWNFDFFHAMVEGGLSWPNELTLARDHISMVYFKSFQWQGRLPVGCPLSEGSVGKDAVALLRKSAYAGPVCLHVEYLKGKVTDPGALKEAIEATRKDFATLRQWWA
;
A
#
# COMPACT_ATOMS: atom_id res chain seq x y z
N TYR A 1 14.99 6.30 0.74
CA TYR A 1 14.81 5.75 -0.60
C TYR A 1 15.01 6.84 -1.64
N VAL A 2 15.60 6.52 -2.79
CA VAL A 2 15.52 7.38 -3.96
C VAL A 2 14.09 7.25 -4.51
N GLY A 3 13.41 8.39 -4.74
CA GLY A 3 12.02 8.38 -5.19
C GLY A 3 11.04 7.84 -4.13
N ALA A 4 11.25 8.17 -2.85
CA ALA A 4 10.35 7.79 -1.78
C ALA A 4 8.97 8.45 -1.93
N GLY A 5 8.94 9.76 -2.22
CA GLY A 5 7.70 10.49 -2.49
C GLY A 5 7.15 10.24 -3.89
N VAL A 6 5.83 10.20 -4.01
CA VAL A 6 5.16 10.02 -5.31
C VAL A 6 5.49 11.16 -6.29
N TRP A 7 5.69 12.39 -5.79
CA TRP A 7 6.10 13.53 -6.60
C TRP A 7 7.48 13.34 -7.23
N ASP A 8 8.44 12.81 -6.46
CA ASP A 8 9.78 12.52 -6.97
C ASP A 8 9.73 11.44 -8.05
N MET A 9 8.94 10.39 -7.81
CA MET A 9 8.74 9.32 -8.80
C MET A 9 8.07 9.85 -10.07
N ALA A 10 7.04 10.70 -9.94
CA ALA A 10 6.39 11.31 -11.09
C ALA A 10 7.37 12.14 -11.94
N MET A 11 8.29 12.87 -11.29
CA MET A 11 9.33 13.65 -11.99
C MET A 11 10.34 12.75 -12.71
N LEU A 12 10.70 11.61 -12.11
CA LEU A 12 11.60 10.63 -12.75
C LEU A 12 10.96 9.94 -13.95
N MET A 13 9.65 9.72 -13.90
CA MET A 13 8.91 8.92 -14.90
C MET A 13 8.25 9.76 -15.98
N LYS A 14 8.23 11.09 -15.87
CA LYS A 14 7.49 11.99 -16.77
C LYS A 14 7.82 11.84 -18.26
N ASP A 15 9.03 11.39 -18.58
CA ASP A 15 9.52 11.23 -19.95
C ASP A 15 9.38 9.79 -20.49
N TYR A 16 8.80 8.89 -19.68
CA TYR A 16 8.57 7.49 -20.04
C TYR A 16 7.08 7.20 -20.22
N ARG A 17 6.76 6.31 -21.14
CA ARG A 17 5.39 5.78 -21.26
C ARG A 17 5.12 4.73 -20.17
N PRO A 18 3.85 4.48 -19.80
CA PRO A 18 3.48 3.47 -18.80
C PRO A 18 3.91 2.04 -19.16
N ASP A 19 4.07 1.73 -20.45
CA ASP A 19 4.55 0.43 -20.93
C ASP A 19 6.08 0.29 -20.94
N GLU A 20 6.81 1.40 -20.81
CA GLU A 20 8.26 1.41 -20.66
C GLU A 20 8.70 1.38 -19.20
N LEU A 21 8.00 2.14 -18.37
CA LEU A 21 8.31 2.25 -16.94
C LEU A 21 7.02 2.44 -16.14
N SER A 22 6.84 1.60 -15.17
CA SER A 22 5.71 1.65 -14.24
C SER A 22 6.18 1.42 -12.80
N TRP A 23 5.33 1.70 -11.83
CA TRP A 23 5.65 1.55 -10.43
C TRP A 23 4.59 0.79 -9.65
N ASN A 24 4.98 0.38 -8.45
CA ASN A 24 4.08 -0.18 -7.47
C ASN A 24 3.64 0.93 -6.51
N PHE A 25 2.35 1.22 -6.48
CA PHE A 25 1.80 2.23 -5.58
C PHE A 25 1.47 1.60 -4.22
N ASP A 26 2.05 2.13 -3.16
CA ASP A 26 1.86 1.64 -1.80
C ASP A 26 1.15 2.70 -0.95
N PHE A 27 -0.07 2.39 -0.50
CA PHE A 27 -0.87 3.32 0.30
C PHE A 27 -0.22 3.69 1.64
N PHE A 28 0.50 2.78 2.27
CA PHE A 28 1.25 3.09 3.50
C PHE A 28 2.26 4.22 3.25
N HIS A 29 3.09 4.07 2.22
CA HIS A 29 4.10 5.06 1.89
C HIS A 29 3.48 6.39 1.44
N ALA A 30 2.46 6.36 0.61
CA ALA A 30 1.76 7.56 0.19
C ALA A 30 1.18 8.33 1.39
N MET A 31 0.54 7.65 2.34
CA MET A 31 0.00 8.30 3.54
C MET A 31 1.07 8.81 4.51
N VAL A 32 2.19 8.08 4.66
CA VAL A 32 3.29 8.49 5.55
C VAL A 32 4.04 9.70 4.98
N GLU A 33 4.32 9.68 3.71
CA GLU A 33 5.16 10.68 3.03
C GLU A 33 4.35 11.86 2.50
N GLY A 34 3.17 11.58 1.93
CA GLY A 34 2.25 12.60 1.39
C GLY A 34 1.28 13.18 2.41
N GLY A 35 1.12 12.55 3.58
CA GLY A 35 0.18 13.00 4.60
C GLY A 35 -1.24 13.14 4.04
N LEU A 36 -1.88 14.29 4.25
CA LEU A 36 -3.23 14.56 3.74
C LEU A 36 -3.31 14.68 2.21
N SER A 37 -2.16 14.75 1.53
CA SER A 37 -2.10 14.85 0.06
C SER A 37 -2.14 13.50 -0.65
N TRP A 38 -2.10 12.39 0.05
CA TRP A 38 -2.06 11.04 -0.55
C TRP A 38 -3.14 10.77 -1.62
N PRO A 39 -4.37 11.34 -1.56
CA PRO A 39 -5.34 11.15 -2.64
C PRO A 39 -4.92 11.80 -3.95
N ASN A 40 -4.23 12.94 -3.88
CA ASN A 40 -3.68 13.61 -5.07
C ASN A 40 -2.52 12.82 -5.65
N GLU A 41 -1.74 12.15 -4.80
CA GLU A 41 -0.62 11.30 -5.21
C GLU A 41 -1.09 10.09 -6.01
N LEU A 42 -2.19 9.45 -5.61
CA LEU A 42 -2.79 8.38 -6.39
C LEU A 42 -3.24 8.88 -7.78
N THR A 43 -3.81 10.08 -7.84
CA THR A 43 -4.23 10.69 -9.11
C THR A 43 -3.04 10.98 -10.02
N LEU A 44 -1.96 11.51 -9.46
CA LEU A 44 -0.72 11.80 -10.18
C LEU A 44 -0.05 10.53 -10.71
N ALA A 45 -0.04 9.47 -9.90
CA ALA A 45 0.61 8.20 -10.22
C ALA A 45 -0.18 7.32 -11.19
N ARG A 46 -1.49 7.50 -11.27
CA ARG A 46 -2.47 6.55 -11.82
C ARG A 46 -2.05 5.87 -13.11
N ASP A 47 -1.60 6.63 -14.09
CA ASP A 47 -1.35 6.11 -15.43
C ASP A 47 -0.10 5.20 -15.50
N HIS A 48 0.79 5.30 -14.50
CA HIS A 48 2.01 4.49 -14.40
C HIS A 48 1.93 3.40 -13.32
N ILE A 49 0.77 3.19 -12.68
CA ILE A 49 0.64 2.16 -11.64
C ILE A 49 0.48 0.79 -12.30
N SER A 50 1.44 -0.11 -12.06
CA SER A 50 1.37 -1.51 -12.46
C SER A 50 0.78 -2.41 -11.38
N MET A 51 0.97 -2.06 -10.10
CA MET A 51 0.49 -2.82 -8.95
C MET A 51 0.20 -1.89 -7.79
N VAL A 52 -0.80 -2.23 -6.99
CA VAL A 52 -1.12 -1.51 -5.76
C VAL A 52 -0.89 -2.40 -4.56
N TYR A 53 -0.24 -1.85 -3.52
CA TYR A 53 -0.01 -2.53 -2.25
C TYR A 53 -0.89 -1.97 -1.15
N PHE A 54 -1.50 -2.89 -0.38
CA PHE A 54 -2.19 -2.62 0.87
C PHE A 54 -1.40 -3.20 2.03
N LYS A 55 -0.94 -2.35 2.90
CA LYS A 55 -0.44 -2.60 4.25
C LYS A 55 -0.80 -1.41 5.10
N SER A 56 -0.84 -1.56 6.42
CA SER A 56 -1.30 -0.50 7.30
C SER A 56 -0.31 -0.20 8.42
N PHE A 57 -0.50 0.95 9.07
CA PHE A 57 0.35 1.42 10.14
C PHE A 57 -0.45 2.23 11.17
N GLN A 58 0.15 2.34 12.35
CA GLN A 58 -0.25 3.28 13.39
C GLN A 58 0.91 4.21 13.71
N TRP A 59 0.62 5.45 14.04
CA TRP A 59 1.64 6.37 14.52
C TRP A 59 2.01 6.07 15.97
N GLN A 60 3.28 5.82 16.24
CA GLN A 60 3.88 5.80 17.58
C GLN A 60 4.81 7.02 17.71
N GLY A 61 4.25 8.11 18.24
CA GLY A 61 4.91 9.40 18.16
C GLY A 61 5.03 9.87 16.70
N ARG A 62 6.25 9.92 16.18
CA ARG A 62 6.55 10.30 14.78
C ARG A 62 6.94 9.11 13.89
N LEU A 63 6.89 7.91 14.42
CA LEU A 63 7.26 6.71 13.69
C LEU A 63 6.00 5.97 13.20
N PRO A 64 5.88 5.65 11.91
CA PRO A 64 4.84 4.77 11.41
C PRO A 64 5.25 3.32 11.72
N VAL A 65 4.45 2.63 12.50
CA VAL A 65 4.67 1.23 12.88
C VAL A 65 3.63 0.37 12.22
N GLY A 66 4.06 -0.64 11.46
CA GLY A 66 3.18 -1.59 10.76
C GLY A 66 2.24 -2.31 11.74
N CYS A 67 1.00 -2.49 11.31
CA CYS A 67 -0.05 -3.17 12.09
C CYS A 67 -1.02 -3.91 11.16
N PRO A 68 -1.91 -4.75 11.71
CA PRO A 68 -2.99 -5.36 10.93
C PRO A 68 -3.81 -4.33 10.17
N LEU A 69 -4.29 -4.72 8.99
CA LEU A 69 -5.01 -3.81 8.09
C LEU A 69 -6.24 -3.18 8.76
N SER A 70 -6.95 -3.94 9.60
CA SER A 70 -8.13 -3.48 10.34
C SER A 70 -7.85 -2.47 11.45
N GLU A 71 -6.58 -2.27 11.83
CA GLU A 71 -6.20 -1.49 13.01
C GLU A 71 -5.47 -0.19 12.67
N GLY A 72 -5.13 0.02 11.41
CA GLY A 72 -4.23 1.10 11.02
C GLY A 72 -4.88 2.22 10.22
N SER A 73 -4.03 3.11 9.72
CA SER A 73 -4.42 4.33 9.00
C SER A 73 -4.84 4.08 7.55
N VAL A 74 -4.35 3.01 6.92
CA VAL A 74 -4.82 2.63 5.58
C VAL A 74 -6.15 1.91 5.73
N GLY A 75 -7.22 2.50 5.23
CA GLY A 75 -8.58 2.06 5.45
C GLY A 75 -9.42 1.91 4.18
N LYS A 76 -10.72 1.75 4.37
CA LYS A 76 -11.70 1.61 3.28
C LYS A 76 -11.77 2.80 2.32
N ASP A 77 -11.35 3.98 2.76
CA ASP A 77 -11.24 5.18 1.94
C ASP A 77 -10.18 5.03 0.83
N ALA A 78 -9.08 4.33 1.11
CA ALA A 78 -8.09 3.97 0.12
C ALA A 78 -8.69 3.06 -0.98
N VAL A 79 -9.48 2.06 -0.59
CA VAL A 79 -10.22 1.20 -1.53
C VAL A 79 -11.23 2.01 -2.34
N ALA A 80 -11.99 2.88 -1.68
CA ALA A 80 -13.00 3.71 -2.35
C ALA A 80 -12.36 4.65 -3.39
N LEU A 81 -11.22 5.24 -3.08
CA LEU A 81 -10.49 6.11 -4.01
C LEU A 81 -9.89 5.30 -5.17
N LEU A 82 -9.29 4.14 -4.88
CA LEU A 82 -8.76 3.26 -5.92
C LEU A 82 -9.83 2.83 -6.92
N ARG A 83 -11.02 2.47 -6.45
CA ARG A 83 -12.17 2.14 -7.32
C ARG A 83 -12.59 3.32 -8.19
N LYS A 84 -12.60 4.53 -7.64
CA LYS A 84 -12.92 5.77 -8.40
C LYS A 84 -11.88 6.09 -9.47
N SER A 85 -10.62 5.68 -9.26
CA SER A 85 -9.56 5.91 -10.24
C SER A 85 -9.65 5.04 -11.48
N ALA A 86 -10.61 4.11 -11.55
CA ALA A 86 -10.76 3.09 -12.59
C ALA A 86 -9.52 2.18 -12.74
N TYR A 87 -8.72 2.05 -11.68
CA TYR A 87 -7.60 1.12 -11.66
C TYR A 87 -8.09 -0.33 -11.80
N ALA A 88 -7.55 -1.06 -12.75
CA ALA A 88 -7.93 -2.45 -13.06
C ALA A 88 -6.77 -3.45 -12.91
N GLY A 89 -5.64 -2.99 -12.39
CA GLY A 89 -4.46 -3.84 -12.19
C GLY A 89 -4.53 -4.70 -10.92
N PRO A 90 -3.48 -5.48 -10.67
CA PRO A 90 -3.40 -6.34 -9.49
C PRO A 90 -3.29 -5.55 -8.19
N VAL A 91 -3.94 -6.08 -7.16
CA VAL A 91 -3.85 -5.58 -5.79
C VAL A 91 -3.16 -6.63 -4.92
N CYS A 92 -2.13 -6.20 -4.22
CA CYS A 92 -1.29 -7.03 -3.38
C CYS A 92 -1.46 -6.66 -1.91
N LEU A 93 -1.50 -7.66 -1.05
CA LEU A 93 -1.54 -7.47 0.39
C LEU A 93 -0.16 -7.76 0.98
N HIS A 94 0.37 -6.84 1.79
CA HIS A 94 1.64 -6.99 2.47
C HIS A 94 1.46 -7.09 3.99
N VAL A 95 1.88 -8.21 4.56
CA VAL A 95 1.89 -8.45 6.00
C VAL A 95 3.33 -8.30 6.50
N GLU A 96 3.75 -7.06 6.78
CA GLU A 96 5.13 -6.72 7.17
C GLU A 96 5.28 -6.39 8.67
N TYR A 97 4.21 -6.45 9.44
CA TYR A 97 4.22 -6.12 10.87
C TYR A 97 4.65 -7.27 11.79
N LEU A 98 4.81 -8.47 11.24
CA LEU A 98 5.27 -9.62 12.00
C LEU A 98 6.79 -9.64 12.14
N LYS A 99 7.27 -10.06 13.31
CA LYS A 99 8.72 -10.05 13.64
C LYS A 99 9.41 -11.41 13.46
N GLY A 100 8.65 -12.47 13.25
CA GLY A 100 9.17 -13.83 13.12
C GLY A 100 9.88 -14.09 11.79
N LYS A 101 10.81 -15.03 11.78
CA LYS A 101 11.41 -15.53 10.54
C LYS A 101 10.51 -16.61 9.94
N VAL A 102 10.21 -16.53 8.66
CA VAL A 102 9.38 -17.54 7.94
C VAL A 102 9.97 -18.96 7.93
N THR A 103 11.22 -19.12 8.32
CA THR A 103 11.85 -20.43 8.54
C THR A 103 11.41 -21.11 9.84
N ASP A 104 10.81 -20.37 10.77
CA ASP A 104 10.20 -20.92 11.97
C ASP A 104 8.76 -21.36 11.67
N PRO A 105 8.38 -22.64 11.90
CA PRO A 105 7.02 -23.12 11.66
C PRO A 105 5.93 -22.36 12.42
N GLY A 106 6.24 -21.87 13.63
CA GLY A 106 5.33 -21.02 14.42
C GLY A 106 5.08 -19.68 13.75
N ALA A 107 6.15 -19.01 13.34
CA ALA A 107 6.07 -17.72 12.62
C ALA A 107 5.39 -17.86 11.26
N LEU A 108 5.59 -18.98 10.55
CA LEU A 108 4.89 -19.25 9.30
C LEU A 108 3.38 -19.37 9.51
N LYS A 109 2.95 -20.10 10.54
CA LYS A 109 1.53 -20.23 10.90
C LYS A 109 0.93 -18.87 11.22
N GLU A 110 1.62 -18.07 12.04
CA GLU A 110 1.19 -16.70 12.38
C GLU A 110 1.05 -15.82 11.12
N ALA A 111 2.02 -15.89 10.20
CA ALA A 111 1.97 -15.14 8.95
C ALA A 111 0.78 -15.54 8.07
N ILE A 112 0.47 -16.83 7.98
CA ILE A 112 -0.70 -17.32 7.23
C ILE A 112 -2.01 -16.81 7.87
N GLU A 113 -2.13 -16.86 9.19
CA GLU A 113 -3.32 -16.38 9.90
C GLU A 113 -3.49 -14.87 9.77
N ALA A 114 -2.41 -14.10 9.91
CA ALA A 114 -2.41 -12.65 9.71
C ALA A 114 -2.83 -12.28 8.28
N THR A 115 -2.25 -12.95 7.28
CA THR A 115 -2.60 -12.74 5.88
C THR A 115 -4.09 -13.03 5.61
N ARG A 116 -4.64 -14.10 6.18
CA ARG A 116 -6.06 -14.43 6.04
C ARG A 116 -6.97 -13.37 6.65
N LYS A 117 -6.61 -12.83 7.83
CA LYS A 117 -7.37 -11.77 8.51
C LYS A 117 -7.35 -10.48 7.69
N ASP A 118 -6.17 -10.04 7.27
CA ASP A 118 -6.03 -8.84 6.48
C ASP A 118 -6.71 -8.97 5.10
N PHE A 119 -6.66 -10.14 4.49
CA PHE A 119 -7.38 -10.42 3.25
C PHE A 119 -8.90 -10.36 3.44
N ALA A 120 -9.42 -10.89 4.53
CA ALA A 120 -10.84 -10.79 4.87
C ALA A 120 -11.27 -9.33 5.07
N THR A 121 -10.46 -8.53 5.77
CA THR A 121 -10.67 -7.09 5.95
C THR A 121 -10.70 -6.36 4.61
N LEU A 122 -9.71 -6.59 3.76
CA LEU A 122 -9.64 -5.95 2.44
C LEU A 122 -10.85 -6.33 1.57
N ARG A 123 -11.26 -7.59 1.58
CA ARG A 123 -12.47 -8.04 0.86
C ARG A 123 -13.73 -7.35 1.38
N GLN A 124 -13.87 -7.19 2.69
CA GLN A 124 -15.00 -6.47 3.28
C GLN A 124 -15.04 -5.00 2.83
N TRP A 125 -13.89 -4.34 2.73
CA TRP A 125 -13.82 -2.97 2.22
C TRP A 125 -14.13 -2.86 0.72
N TRP A 126 -13.89 -3.95 -0.01
CA TRP A 126 -14.13 -4.00 -1.46
C TRP A 126 -15.58 -4.28 -1.82
N ALA A 127 -16.33 -4.91 -0.92
CA ALA A 127 -17.75 -5.20 -1.11
C ALA A 127 -18.62 -3.93 -1.09
#